data_1232bab8ffb8d2d85b3e562abcb86a81
#
_entry.id   1232bab8ffb8d2d85b3e562abcb86a81
#
_cell.length_a   1.000
_cell.length_b   1.000
_cell.length_c   1.000
_cell.angle_alpha   90.00
_cell.angle_beta   90.00
_cell.angle_gamma   90.00
#
_symmetry.space_group_name_H-M   'P 1'
#
loop_
_entity.id
_entity.type
_entity.pdbx_description
1 polymer ?
#
loop_
_entity_poly.entity_id
_entity_poly.type
_entity_poly.pdbx_seq_one_letter_code
_entity_poly.pdbx_strand_id
1 'polypeptide(L)'
;MEAFPDIPVITIDVANAYHEQFVSFVQRIRNEYPDKIIIAGNVVTPNMTEELILNGADIVKVGIGPGSVCTTRTQTGVGVPQFSAIIECADAANGVDGHIIADGGCTQPGDISKALGAGAHFVMLGGMLAGHDEGETQLKDGKRYFYGMSSQSAFDTHGARKDGYRGTEGKTVILDDKGPVKDTVEQLLGGIRSTCTYIGARRVKDMPKCAHFVCVNNVINRVFDKYEK
;
A
#
# COMPACT_ATOMS: atom_id res chain seq x y z
N MET A 1 19.77 4.09 14.04
CA MET A 1 20.63 3.38 13.05
C MET A 1 21.91 2.81 13.68
N GLU A 2 22.48 3.42 14.71
CA GLU A 2 23.64 2.82 15.42
C GLU A 2 23.36 1.40 15.95
N ALA A 3 22.12 1.13 16.38
CA ALA A 3 21.72 -0.20 16.87
C ALA A 3 21.54 -1.26 15.74
N PHE A 4 21.42 -0.84 14.50
CA PHE A 4 21.13 -1.72 13.35
C PHE A 4 21.86 -1.25 12.08
N PRO A 5 23.21 -1.34 12.05
CA PRO A 5 24.03 -0.81 10.96
C PRO A 5 23.78 -1.54 9.61
N ASP A 6 23.39 -2.80 9.68
CA ASP A 6 23.25 -3.68 8.50
C ASP A 6 21.88 -3.56 7.80
N ILE A 7 20.94 -2.78 8.34
CA ILE A 7 19.63 -2.59 7.67
C ILE A 7 19.84 -1.76 6.38
N PRO A 8 19.48 -2.31 5.20
CA PRO A 8 19.73 -1.63 3.93
C PRO A 8 18.68 -0.56 3.59
N VAL A 9 17.52 -0.58 4.24
CA VAL A 9 16.34 0.23 3.88
C VAL A 9 15.86 1.05 5.07
N ILE A 10 15.58 2.33 4.86
CA ILE A 10 14.93 3.23 5.81
C ILE A 10 13.55 3.58 5.26
N THR A 11 12.50 3.39 6.06
CA THR A 11 11.14 3.80 5.69
C THR A 11 10.69 5.00 6.53
N ILE A 12 10.31 6.07 5.85
CA ILE A 12 9.75 7.29 6.45
C ILE A 12 8.26 7.33 6.09
N ASP A 13 7.43 6.92 7.05
CA ASP A 13 6.01 6.65 6.82
C ASP A 13 5.11 7.61 7.62
N VAL A 14 4.28 8.35 6.91
CA VAL A 14 3.23 9.21 7.46
C VAL A 14 1.94 9.04 6.67
N ALA A 15 0.79 9.26 7.30
CA ALA A 15 -0.50 9.14 6.65
C ALA A 15 -0.69 10.09 5.46
N ASN A 16 -0.01 11.26 5.48
CA ASN A 16 -0.07 12.30 4.45
C ASN A 16 1.24 13.10 4.47
N ALA A 17 2.02 12.98 3.39
CA ALA A 17 3.36 13.56 3.28
C ALA A 17 3.41 14.98 2.67
N TYR A 18 2.26 15.64 2.47
CA TYR A 18 2.15 16.98 1.89
C TYR A 18 2.51 18.06 2.92
N HIS A 19 3.77 18.09 3.34
CA HIS A 19 4.25 18.99 4.37
C HIS A 19 5.72 19.32 4.12
N GLU A 20 6.10 20.59 4.05
CA GLU A 20 7.48 21.02 3.80
C GLU A 20 8.49 20.41 4.77
N GLN A 21 8.11 20.28 6.05
CA GLN A 21 8.96 19.63 7.05
C GLN A 21 9.22 18.16 6.74
N PHE A 22 8.28 17.46 6.06
CA PHE A 22 8.47 16.08 5.67
C PHE A 22 9.52 15.96 4.57
N VAL A 23 9.45 16.79 3.54
CA VAL A 23 10.44 16.84 2.45
C VAL A 23 11.83 17.15 3.02
N SER A 24 11.94 18.19 3.86
CA SER A 24 13.19 18.54 4.52
C SER A 24 13.74 17.41 5.40
N PHE A 25 12.85 16.62 6.03
CA PHE A 25 13.26 15.45 6.81
C PHE A 25 13.82 14.34 5.91
N VAL A 26 13.17 14.05 4.78
CA VAL A 26 13.67 13.05 3.79
C VAL A 26 15.05 13.46 3.31
N GLN A 27 15.26 14.71 2.92
CA GLN A 27 16.54 15.25 2.49
C GLN A 27 17.63 15.11 3.57
N ARG A 28 17.30 15.39 4.82
CA ARG A 28 18.22 15.22 5.94
C ARG A 28 18.62 13.76 6.13
N ILE A 29 17.67 12.82 6.05
CA ILE A 29 17.95 11.38 6.16
C ILE A 29 18.82 10.92 4.99
N ARG A 30 18.59 11.38 3.76
CA ARG A 30 19.45 11.08 2.61
C ARG A 30 20.88 11.54 2.84
N ASN A 31 21.08 12.75 3.35
CA ASN A 31 22.40 13.29 3.64
C ASN A 31 23.12 12.51 4.74
N GLU A 32 22.40 12.03 5.74
CA GLU A 32 22.95 11.26 6.87
C GLU A 32 23.23 9.79 6.47
N TYR A 33 22.43 9.22 5.55
CA TYR A 33 22.52 7.82 5.11
C TYR A 33 22.55 7.71 3.57
N PRO A 34 23.64 8.15 2.92
CA PRO A 34 23.70 8.25 1.45
C PRO A 34 23.58 6.88 0.74
N ASP A 35 24.04 5.81 1.39
CA ASP A 35 24.07 4.45 0.81
C ASP A 35 22.83 3.60 1.12
N LYS A 36 21.87 4.12 1.90
CA LYS A 36 20.66 3.38 2.23
C LYS A 36 19.55 3.64 1.22
N ILE A 37 18.72 2.64 0.99
CA ILE A 37 17.47 2.83 0.24
C ILE A 37 16.47 3.55 1.13
N ILE A 38 15.91 4.67 0.65
CA ILE A 38 14.92 5.45 1.38
C ILE A 38 13.55 5.29 0.73
N ILE A 39 12.60 4.77 1.51
CA ILE A 39 11.19 4.72 1.16
C ILE A 39 10.50 5.87 1.90
N ALA A 40 9.73 6.71 1.20
CA ALA A 40 9.00 7.83 1.80
C ALA A 40 7.55 7.88 1.33
N GLY A 41 6.64 8.31 2.18
CA GLY A 41 5.21 8.48 1.83
C GLY A 41 4.32 8.73 3.07
N ASN A 42 3.00 8.83 2.85
CA ASN A 42 2.27 8.55 1.60
C ASN A 42 1.87 9.82 0.84
N VAL A 43 1.85 9.67 -0.46
CA VAL A 43 1.39 10.69 -1.40
C VAL A 43 0.38 10.10 -2.40
N VAL A 44 -0.28 10.95 -3.20
CA VAL A 44 -1.25 10.53 -4.23
C VAL A 44 -1.20 11.38 -5.50
N THR A 45 -0.18 12.24 -5.64
CA THR A 45 -0.04 13.12 -6.81
C THR A 45 1.34 13.02 -7.44
N PRO A 46 1.44 13.21 -8.78
CA PRO A 46 2.71 13.17 -9.51
C PRO A 46 3.73 14.17 -8.97
N ASN A 47 3.33 15.43 -8.77
CA ASN A 47 4.25 16.50 -8.32
C ASN A 47 4.93 16.15 -6.99
N MET A 48 4.16 15.63 -6.01
CA MET A 48 4.73 15.28 -4.71
C MET A 48 5.58 14.01 -4.78
N THR A 49 5.27 13.11 -5.72
CA THR A 49 6.11 11.93 -6.01
C THR A 49 7.47 12.38 -6.54
N GLU A 50 7.51 13.26 -7.55
CA GLU A 50 8.75 13.84 -8.07
C GLU A 50 9.53 14.57 -6.99
N GLU A 51 8.84 15.41 -6.19
CA GLU A 51 9.47 16.19 -5.13
C GLU A 51 10.17 15.32 -4.11
N LEU A 52 9.55 14.23 -3.66
CA LEU A 52 10.18 13.31 -2.71
C LEU A 52 11.39 12.59 -3.32
N ILE A 53 11.32 12.17 -4.58
CA ILE A 53 12.44 11.50 -5.25
C ILE A 53 13.62 12.47 -5.43
N LEU A 54 13.36 13.66 -5.93
CA LEU A 54 14.39 14.69 -6.11
C LEU A 54 15.03 15.15 -4.79
N ASN A 55 14.32 14.99 -3.67
CA ASN A 55 14.85 15.26 -2.33
C ASN A 55 15.40 14.02 -1.61
N GLY A 56 15.60 12.90 -2.33
CA GLY A 56 16.41 11.78 -1.87
C GLY A 56 15.66 10.51 -1.53
N ALA A 57 14.35 10.40 -1.79
CA ALA A 57 13.67 9.12 -1.74
C ALA A 57 14.01 8.28 -2.97
N ASP A 58 14.30 7.00 -2.81
CA ASP A 58 14.46 6.05 -3.92
C ASP A 58 13.10 5.47 -4.33
N ILE A 59 12.23 5.31 -3.34
CA ILE A 59 10.91 4.71 -3.53
C ILE A 59 9.86 5.57 -2.82
N VAL A 60 8.79 5.90 -3.53
CA VAL A 60 7.67 6.67 -2.96
C VAL A 60 6.46 5.76 -2.73
N LYS A 61 5.89 5.83 -1.53
CA LYS A 61 4.71 5.07 -1.15
C LYS A 61 3.44 5.86 -1.49
N VAL A 62 2.61 5.27 -2.38
CA VAL A 62 1.44 5.92 -2.99
C VAL A 62 0.14 5.33 -2.44
N GLY A 63 -0.67 6.18 -1.81
CA GLY A 63 -1.99 5.82 -1.29
C GLY A 63 -2.37 6.59 -0.04
N ILE A 64 -3.50 7.29 -0.07
CA ILE A 64 -4.11 7.94 1.08
C ILE A 64 -5.55 7.44 1.18
N GLY A 65 -5.84 6.66 2.21
CA GLY A 65 -7.15 6.16 2.51
C GLY A 65 -7.68 4.94 1.73
N PRO A 66 -6.89 4.20 0.90
CA PRO A 66 -7.42 3.05 0.17
C PRO A 66 -7.45 1.76 0.99
N GLY A 67 -6.80 1.71 2.14
CA GLY A 67 -6.69 0.50 2.96
C GLY A 67 -8.04 -0.03 3.45
N SER A 68 -8.17 -1.35 3.60
CA SER A 68 -9.43 -2.03 3.96
C SER A 68 -9.95 -1.69 5.37
N VAL A 69 -9.06 -1.27 6.26
CA VAL A 69 -9.40 -0.82 7.63
C VAL A 69 -9.19 0.69 7.82
N CYS A 70 -8.90 1.42 6.74
CA CYS A 70 -8.74 2.86 6.76
C CYS A 70 -10.10 3.56 6.57
N THR A 71 -10.36 4.58 7.38
CA THR A 71 -11.57 5.40 7.28
C THR A 71 -11.25 6.87 6.94
N THR A 72 -10.01 7.19 6.59
CA THR A 72 -9.55 8.56 6.29
C THR A 72 -10.45 9.26 5.27
N ARG A 73 -10.78 8.60 4.15
CA ARG A 73 -11.64 9.20 3.12
C ARG A 73 -13.04 9.51 3.61
N THR A 74 -13.60 8.67 4.47
CA THR A 74 -14.91 8.89 5.08
C THR A 74 -14.88 10.00 6.13
N GLN A 75 -13.82 10.07 6.93
CA GLN A 75 -13.70 11.02 8.03
C GLN A 75 -13.28 12.42 7.55
N THR A 76 -12.43 12.49 6.52
CA THR A 76 -11.77 13.74 6.12
C THR A 76 -12.13 14.20 4.71
N GLY A 77 -12.66 13.31 3.86
CA GLY A 77 -12.85 13.56 2.43
C GLY A 77 -11.55 13.54 1.62
N VAL A 78 -10.39 13.34 2.27
CA VAL A 78 -9.07 13.36 1.63
C VAL A 78 -8.76 12.01 0.99
N GLY A 79 -8.29 12.02 -0.26
CA GLY A 79 -7.85 10.84 -1.00
C GLY A 79 -8.07 10.97 -2.50
N VAL A 80 -7.41 10.09 -3.24
CA VAL A 80 -7.54 9.96 -4.70
C VAL A 80 -7.88 8.49 -5.01
N PRO A 81 -8.70 8.17 -6.03
CA PRO A 81 -8.90 6.79 -6.47
C PRO A 81 -7.56 6.11 -6.73
N GLN A 82 -7.33 4.97 -6.06
CA GLN A 82 -5.98 4.39 -5.95
C GLN A 82 -5.37 4.04 -7.30
N PHE A 83 -6.16 3.50 -8.23
CA PHE A 83 -5.66 3.13 -9.55
C PHE A 83 -5.18 4.36 -10.36
N SER A 84 -5.92 5.47 -10.31
CA SER A 84 -5.51 6.74 -10.94
C SER A 84 -4.23 7.28 -10.31
N ALA A 85 -4.15 7.28 -8.97
CA ALA A 85 -2.95 7.71 -8.26
C ALA A 85 -1.72 6.89 -8.66
N ILE A 86 -1.86 5.56 -8.81
CA ILE A 86 -0.76 4.69 -9.22
C ILE A 86 -0.26 5.05 -10.62
N ILE A 87 -1.16 5.21 -11.60
CA ILE A 87 -0.76 5.55 -12.99
C ILE A 87 0.01 6.86 -13.01
N GLU A 88 -0.54 7.91 -12.42
CA GLU A 88 0.05 9.24 -12.46
C GLU A 88 1.37 9.32 -11.69
N CYS A 89 1.43 8.72 -10.49
CA CYS A 89 2.64 8.71 -9.69
C CYS A 89 3.73 7.78 -10.26
N ALA A 90 3.37 6.68 -10.92
CA ALA A 90 4.33 5.80 -11.58
C ALA A 90 4.99 6.50 -12.78
N ASP A 91 4.21 7.23 -13.57
CA ASP A 91 4.73 8.01 -14.70
C ASP A 91 5.71 9.08 -14.22
N ALA A 92 5.32 9.85 -13.20
CA ALA A 92 6.16 10.86 -12.57
C ALA A 92 7.47 10.26 -12.00
N ALA A 93 7.38 9.17 -11.24
CA ALA A 93 8.55 8.51 -10.67
C ALA A 93 9.53 8.00 -11.74
N ASN A 94 9.00 7.40 -12.84
CA ASN A 94 9.82 6.94 -13.95
C ASN A 94 10.54 8.10 -14.66
N GLY A 95 9.93 9.28 -14.71
CA GLY A 95 10.53 10.48 -15.31
C GLY A 95 11.78 10.98 -14.57
N VAL A 96 11.93 10.64 -13.31
CA VAL A 96 13.04 11.05 -12.42
C VAL A 96 13.85 9.87 -11.87
N ASP A 97 13.77 8.71 -12.54
CA ASP A 97 14.49 7.47 -12.21
C ASP A 97 14.19 6.94 -10.79
N GLY A 98 12.99 7.15 -10.31
CA GLY A 98 12.50 6.68 -9.02
C GLY A 98 11.52 5.53 -9.15
N HIS A 99 11.05 5.02 -8.00
CA HIS A 99 10.15 3.88 -7.92
C HIS A 99 8.93 4.20 -7.05
N ILE A 100 7.85 3.46 -7.24
CA ILE A 100 6.69 3.56 -6.35
C ILE A 100 6.26 2.22 -5.77
N ILE A 101 5.69 2.29 -4.55
CA ILE A 101 4.92 1.21 -3.93
C ILE A 101 3.45 1.60 -3.98
N ALA A 102 2.60 0.79 -4.58
CA ALA A 102 1.14 0.93 -4.46
C ALA A 102 0.70 0.43 -3.09
N ASP A 103 0.27 1.35 -2.22
CA ASP A 103 -0.08 1.05 -0.83
C ASP A 103 -1.59 1.11 -0.59
N GLY A 104 -2.18 -0.05 -0.37
CA GLY A 104 -3.59 -0.23 -0.05
C GLY A 104 -4.52 -0.39 -1.27
N GLY A 105 -5.74 -0.83 -0.99
CA GLY A 105 -6.80 -0.99 -1.99
C GLY A 105 -6.85 -2.36 -2.67
N CYS A 106 -5.85 -3.23 -2.49
CA CYS A 106 -5.89 -4.59 -3.02
C CYS A 106 -6.70 -5.50 -2.10
N THR A 107 -7.70 -6.16 -2.65
CA THR A 107 -8.57 -7.12 -1.96
C THR A 107 -8.53 -8.51 -2.57
N GLN A 108 -8.01 -8.63 -3.78
CA GLN A 108 -7.91 -9.88 -4.55
C GLN A 108 -6.66 -9.86 -5.45
N PRO A 109 -6.18 -11.03 -5.95
CA PRO A 109 -4.97 -11.10 -6.76
C PRO A 109 -4.99 -10.21 -8.02
N GLY A 110 -6.15 -10.05 -8.64
CA GLY A 110 -6.33 -9.18 -9.80
C GLY A 110 -6.04 -7.70 -9.52
N ASP A 111 -6.23 -7.23 -8.29
CA ASP A 111 -5.93 -5.84 -7.92
C ASP A 111 -4.42 -5.61 -7.87
N ILE A 112 -3.65 -6.61 -7.40
CA ILE A 112 -2.17 -6.57 -7.43
C ILE A 112 -1.70 -6.50 -8.89
N SER A 113 -2.26 -7.35 -9.76
CA SER A 113 -1.93 -7.34 -11.18
C SER A 113 -2.24 -6.01 -11.86
N LYS A 114 -3.36 -5.37 -11.50
CA LYS A 114 -3.71 -4.02 -11.99
C LYS A 114 -2.71 -2.98 -11.51
N ALA A 115 -2.32 -3.00 -10.24
CA ALA A 115 -1.34 -2.07 -9.69
C ALA A 115 0.02 -2.20 -10.41
N LEU A 116 0.51 -3.43 -10.60
CA LEU A 116 1.75 -3.71 -11.33
C LEU A 116 1.63 -3.30 -12.82
N GLY A 117 0.52 -3.61 -13.48
CA GLY A 117 0.25 -3.19 -14.85
C GLY A 117 0.10 -1.68 -15.02
N ALA A 118 -0.33 -0.97 -13.98
CA ALA A 118 -0.40 0.49 -13.94
C ALA A 118 0.96 1.17 -13.69
N GLY A 119 2.03 0.40 -13.49
CA GLY A 119 3.39 0.92 -13.34
C GLY A 119 3.96 0.88 -11.92
N ALA A 120 3.22 0.37 -10.94
CA ALA A 120 3.78 0.17 -9.61
C ALA A 120 4.93 -0.85 -9.66
N HIS A 121 6.05 -0.54 -9.01
CA HIS A 121 7.19 -1.44 -8.89
C HIS A 121 6.98 -2.47 -7.78
N PHE A 122 6.27 -2.05 -6.72
CA PHE A 122 5.94 -2.86 -5.56
C PHE A 122 4.48 -2.63 -5.16
N VAL A 123 3.91 -3.60 -4.45
CA VAL A 123 2.56 -3.49 -3.89
C VAL A 123 2.61 -3.83 -2.39
N MET A 124 2.11 -2.93 -1.56
CA MET A 124 1.99 -3.17 -0.12
C MET A 124 0.62 -3.76 0.21
N LEU A 125 0.64 -4.87 0.91
CA LEU A 125 -0.54 -5.64 1.27
C LEU A 125 -0.72 -5.66 2.79
N GLY A 126 -1.91 -5.32 3.25
CA GLY A 126 -2.30 -5.43 4.65
C GLY A 126 -3.41 -6.47 4.83
N GLY A 127 -4.65 -6.12 4.51
CA GLY A 127 -5.83 -6.95 4.75
C GLY A 127 -5.80 -8.34 4.08
N MET A 128 -5.15 -8.48 2.94
CA MET A 128 -5.02 -9.78 2.26
C MET A 128 -4.16 -10.76 3.06
N LEU A 129 -3.15 -10.26 3.76
CA LEU A 129 -2.25 -11.06 4.61
C LEU A 129 -2.68 -11.09 6.07
N ALA A 130 -3.72 -10.36 6.45
CA ALA A 130 -4.27 -10.39 7.80
C ALA A 130 -5.03 -11.69 8.05
N GLY A 131 -4.96 -12.20 9.28
CA GLY A 131 -5.66 -13.41 9.70
C GLY A 131 -4.83 -14.69 9.57
N HIS A 132 -3.56 -14.62 9.21
CA HIS A 132 -2.63 -15.75 9.14
C HIS A 132 -1.83 -15.95 10.41
N ASP A 133 -1.25 -17.14 10.57
CA ASP A 133 -0.48 -17.55 11.75
C ASP A 133 0.78 -16.71 11.94
N GLU A 134 1.42 -16.29 10.86
CA GLU A 134 2.65 -15.50 10.89
C GLU A 134 2.40 -14.01 11.20
N GLY A 135 1.12 -13.58 11.25
CA GLY A 135 0.75 -12.21 11.62
C GLY A 135 0.68 -12.02 13.13
N GLU A 136 0.95 -10.80 13.60
CA GLU A 136 0.87 -10.44 15.02
C GLU A 136 -0.58 -10.32 15.56
N THR A 137 -1.59 -10.65 14.74
CA THR A 137 -2.99 -10.57 15.14
C THR A 137 -3.32 -11.59 16.21
N GLN A 138 -3.81 -11.13 17.36
CA GLN A 138 -4.19 -12.02 18.47
C GLN A 138 -5.33 -12.94 18.05
N LEU A 139 -5.15 -14.24 18.24
CA LEU A 139 -6.20 -15.24 18.11
C LEU A 139 -7.00 -15.27 19.43
N LYS A 140 -8.27 -14.92 19.37
CA LYS A 140 -9.19 -14.97 20.52
C LYS A 140 -10.49 -15.64 20.07
N ASP A 141 -10.88 -16.71 20.77
CA ASP A 141 -12.09 -17.49 20.47
C ASP A 141 -12.18 -17.95 19.00
N GLY A 142 -11.06 -18.36 18.40
CA GLY A 142 -10.98 -18.78 17.01
C GLY A 142 -11.10 -17.65 15.98
N LYS A 143 -11.05 -16.40 16.43
CA LYS A 143 -11.12 -15.20 15.59
C LYS A 143 -9.85 -14.36 15.73
N ARG A 144 -9.46 -13.68 14.64
CA ARG A 144 -8.34 -12.74 14.64
C ARG A 144 -8.84 -11.31 14.52
N TYR A 145 -8.22 -10.41 15.26
CA TYR A 145 -8.58 -9.00 15.30
C TYR A 145 -7.57 -8.20 14.46
N PHE A 146 -8.03 -7.64 13.36
CA PHE A 146 -7.23 -6.79 12.48
C PHE A 146 -7.72 -5.36 12.55
N TYR A 147 -6.79 -4.41 12.76
CA TYR A 147 -7.14 -3.01 12.95
C TYR A 147 -6.19 -2.08 12.18
N GLY A 148 -6.71 -0.90 11.80
CA GLY A 148 -5.90 0.16 11.22
C GLY A 148 -5.03 0.85 12.27
N MET A 149 -3.83 1.29 11.91
CA MET A 149 -2.89 1.94 12.82
C MET A 149 -3.40 3.26 13.43
N SER A 150 -4.39 3.89 12.81
CA SER A 150 -5.08 5.08 13.34
C SER A 150 -6.44 4.75 13.99
N SER A 151 -6.68 3.50 14.40
CA SER A 151 -7.88 3.07 15.11
C SER A 151 -7.74 3.23 16.61
N GLN A 152 -8.88 3.21 17.33
CA GLN A 152 -8.87 3.20 18.79
C GLN A 152 -8.10 1.99 19.35
N SER A 153 -8.27 0.82 18.74
CA SER A 153 -7.54 -0.39 19.15
C SER A 153 -6.02 -0.25 19.04
N ALA A 154 -5.53 0.43 17.98
CA ALA A 154 -4.10 0.72 17.83
C ALA A 154 -3.62 1.68 18.92
N PHE A 155 -4.38 2.72 19.23
CA PHE A 155 -4.05 3.67 20.28
C PHE A 155 -4.00 3.02 21.66
N ASP A 156 -4.94 2.13 21.94
CA ASP A 156 -4.99 1.41 23.21
C ASP A 156 -3.79 0.45 23.36
N THR A 157 -3.32 -0.13 22.26
CA THR A 157 -2.21 -1.11 22.25
C THR A 157 -0.84 -0.43 22.27
N HIS A 158 -0.66 0.65 21.48
CA HIS A 158 0.65 1.28 21.23
C HIS A 158 0.83 2.63 21.94
N GLY A 159 -0.15 3.07 22.70
CA GLY A 159 -0.16 4.35 23.39
C GLY A 159 -0.78 5.47 22.56
N ALA A 160 -1.92 5.98 23.02
CA ALA A 160 -2.63 7.07 22.36
C ALA A 160 -1.93 8.42 22.53
N ARG A 161 -1.95 9.26 21.50
CA ARG A 161 -1.85 10.70 21.67
C ARG A 161 -3.12 11.17 22.41
N LYS A 162 -2.96 11.68 23.62
CA LYS A 162 -4.06 12.15 24.47
C LYS A 162 -4.57 13.56 24.11
N ASP A 163 -4.18 14.10 22.97
CA ASP A 163 -4.48 15.49 22.62
C ASP A 163 -5.93 15.74 22.17
N GLY A 164 -6.69 14.68 21.88
CA GLY A 164 -8.11 14.79 21.47
C GLY A 164 -8.35 15.58 20.17
N TYR A 165 -7.28 16.08 19.53
CA TYR A 165 -7.36 16.95 18.36
C TYR A 165 -7.73 16.19 17.08
N ARG A 166 -7.30 14.93 16.95
CA ARG A 166 -7.56 14.10 15.76
C ARG A 166 -8.58 13.02 16.05
N GLY A 167 -9.55 12.87 15.14
CA GLY A 167 -10.45 11.72 15.12
C GLY A 167 -9.71 10.42 14.78
N THR A 168 -10.33 9.29 15.08
CA THR A 168 -9.85 7.97 14.65
C THR A 168 -10.13 7.78 13.16
N GLU A 169 -9.12 7.38 12.40
CA GLU A 169 -9.19 7.15 10.96
C GLU A 169 -9.00 5.67 10.59
N GLY A 170 -9.19 4.78 11.54
CA GLY A 170 -9.11 3.34 11.35
C GLY A 170 -10.24 2.60 12.06
N LYS A 171 -10.61 1.45 11.53
CA LYS A 171 -11.56 0.53 12.14
C LYS A 171 -10.89 -0.79 12.51
N THR A 172 -11.52 -1.51 13.45
CA THR A 172 -11.17 -2.90 13.76
C THR A 172 -12.15 -3.83 13.07
N VAL A 173 -11.66 -4.88 12.47
CA VAL A 173 -12.46 -5.95 11.86
C VAL A 173 -12.07 -7.29 12.45
N ILE A 174 -13.04 -8.18 12.53
CA ILE A 174 -12.86 -9.55 13.02
C ILE A 174 -12.74 -10.45 11.81
N LEU A 175 -11.68 -11.23 11.74
CA LEU A 175 -11.39 -12.16 10.67
C LEU A 175 -11.42 -13.59 11.18
N ASP A 176 -11.78 -14.52 10.31
CA ASP A 176 -11.56 -15.93 10.56
C ASP A 176 -10.07 -16.24 10.54
N ASP A 177 -9.66 -17.26 11.29
CA ASP A 177 -8.31 -17.79 11.22
C ASP A 177 -8.08 -18.45 9.87
N LYS A 178 -7.01 -18.03 9.18
CA LYS A 178 -6.67 -18.52 7.84
C LYS A 178 -5.54 -19.55 7.84
N GLY A 179 -4.98 -19.86 9.03
CA GLY A 179 -3.80 -20.70 9.12
C GLY A 179 -2.56 -20.11 8.46
N PRO A 180 -1.62 -20.94 7.95
CA PRO A 180 -0.36 -20.49 7.38
C PRO A 180 -0.54 -19.58 6.15
N VAL A 181 0.29 -18.55 6.03
CA VAL A 181 0.25 -17.58 4.92
C VAL A 181 0.65 -18.15 3.56
N LYS A 182 1.32 -19.30 3.55
CA LYS A 182 1.89 -19.93 2.35
C LYS A 182 0.87 -20.07 1.22
N ASP A 183 -0.30 -20.64 1.51
CA ASP A 183 -1.32 -20.91 0.49
C ASP A 183 -1.87 -19.61 -0.11
N THR A 184 -2.07 -18.60 0.70
CA THR A 184 -2.45 -17.27 0.22
C THR A 184 -1.38 -16.68 -0.69
N VAL A 185 -0.11 -16.73 -0.31
CA VAL A 185 1.00 -16.23 -1.14
C VAL A 185 1.08 -16.99 -2.47
N GLU A 186 0.92 -18.32 -2.45
CA GLU A 186 0.91 -19.13 -3.68
C GLU A 186 -0.23 -18.73 -4.62
N GLN A 187 -1.42 -18.46 -4.10
CA GLN A 187 -2.57 -17.96 -4.88
C GLN A 187 -2.30 -16.58 -5.48
N LEU A 188 -1.75 -15.65 -4.69
CA LEU A 188 -1.39 -14.30 -5.15
C LEU A 188 -0.38 -14.37 -6.30
N LEU A 189 0.68 -15.15 -6.13
CA LEU A 189 1.70 -15.37 -7.16
C LEU A 189 1.13 -16.09 -8.39
N GLY A 190 0.21 -17.03 -8.19
CA GLY A 190 -0.52 -17.71 -9.26
C GLY A 190 -1.32 -16.71 -10.11
N GLY A 191 -2.05 -15.81 -9.47
CA GLY A 191 -2.81 -14.75 -10.14
C GLY A 191 -1.92 -13.82 -10.98
N ILE A 192 -0.78 -13.40 -10.44
CA ILE A 192 0.19 -12.55 -11.17
C ILE A 192 0.76 -13.31 -12.39
N ARG A 193 1.15 -14.58 -12.24
CA ARG A 193 1.65 -15.41 -13.35
C ARG A 193 0.61 -15.57 -14.46
N SER A 194 -0.64 -15.85 -14.09
CA SER A 194 -1.76 -15.94 -15.05
C SER A 194 -1.96 -14.62 -15.79
N THR A 195 -1.92 -13.49 -15.08
CA THR A 195 -2.02 -12.16 -15.71
C THR A 195 -0.89 -11.95 -16.72
N CYS A 196 0.36 -12.23 -16.35
CA CYS A 196 1.49 -12.13 -17.27
C CYS A 196 1.26 -12.97 -18.54
N THR A 197 0.71 -14.17 -18.42
CA THR A 197 0.38 -15.04 -19.55
C THR A 197 -0.69 -14.39 -20.44
N TYR A 198 -1.77 -13.88 -19.86
CA TYR A 198 -2.88 -13.30 -20.64
C TYR A 198 -2.48 -12.03 -21.39
N ILE A 199 -1.64 -11.18 -20.81
CA ILE A 199 -1.21 -9.93 -21.45
C ILE A 199 0.08 -10.08 -22.28
N GLY A 200 0.70 -11.28 -22.29
CA GLY A 200 1.95 -11.54 -23.03
C GLY A 200 3.20 -10.94 -22.38
N ALA A 201 3.17 -10.59 -21.11
CA ALA A 201 4.33 -10.10 -20.37
C ALA A 201 5.24 -11.27 -19.96
N ARG A 202 6.52 -11.21 -20.31
CA ARG A 202 7.50 -12.24 -19.92
C ARG A 202 8.00 -12.10 -18.49
N ARG A 203 7.96 -10.90 -17.95
CA ARG A 203 8.42 -10.53 -16.61
C ARG A 203 7.43 -9.53 -16.00
N VAL A 204 7.31 -9.50 -14.68
CA VAL A 204 6.46 -8.53 -13.97
C VAL A 204 6.76 -7.09 -14.40
N LYS A 205 8.03 -6.72 -14.52
CA LYS A 205 8.44 -5.38 -14.94
C LYS A 205 8.03 -5.00 -16.38
N ASP A 206 7.61 -5.97 -17.19
CA ASP A 206 7.14 -5.72 -18.55
C ASP A 206 5.61 -5.50 -18.59
N MET A 207 4.89 -5.78 -17.48
CA MET A 207 3.44 -5.65 -17.40
C MET A 207 2.90 -4.26 -17.81
N PRO A 208 3.51 -3.14 -17.41
CA PRO A 208 3.02 -1.82 -17.81
C PRO A 208 3.04 -1.58 -19.32
N LYS A 209 3.95 -2.25 -20.05
CA LYS A 209 4.08 -2.14 -21.52
C LYS A 209 3.10 -3.06 -22.26
N CYS A 210 2.59 -4.09 -21.59
CA CYS A 210 1.72 -5.11 -22.16
C CYS A 210 0.25 -4.94 -21.74
N ALA A 211 -0.01 -4.30 -20.60
CA ALA A 211 -1.34 -4.10 -20.08
C ALA A 211 -2.09 -2.99 -20.83
N HIS A 212 -3.36 -3.23 -21.10
CA HIS A 212 -4.29 -2.22 -21.60
C HIS A 212 -5.47 -2.09 -20.65
N PHE A 213 -5.80 -0.85 -20.25
CA PHE A 213 -6.89 -0.57 -19.34
C PHE A 213 -8.01 0.22 -20.04
N VAL A 214 -9.23 -0.14 -19.72
CA VAL A 214 -10.42 0.58 -20.18
C VAL A 214 -11.19 1.12 -18.99
N CYS A 215 -11.65 2.36 -19.09
CA CYS A 215 -12.56 2.93 -18.11
C CYS A 215 -13.95 2.33 -18.31
N VAL A 216 -14.52 1.78 -17.25
CA VAL A 216 -15.88 1.23 -17.25
C VAL A 216 -16.71 1.91 -16.19
N ASN A 217 -17.99 2.08 -16.47
CA ASN A 217 -18.96 2.48 -15.45
C ASN A 217 -19.20 1.31 -14.50
N ASN A 218 -19.87 1.56 -13.37
CA ASN A 218 -20.16 0.58 -12.32
C ASN A 218 -20.81 -0.69 -12.92
N VAL A 219 -19.99 -1.63 -13.36
CA VAL A 219 -20.43 -2.92 -13.89
C VAL A 219 -20.34 -3.92 -12.75
N ILE A 220 -21.48 -4.23 -12.14
CA ILE A 220 -21.60 -5.34 -11.21
C ILE A 220 -21.82 -6.60 -12.05
N ASN A 221 -20.81 -7.46 -12.10
CA ASN A 221 -20.98 -8.78 -12.73
C ASN A 221 -21.71 -9.71 -11.76
N ARG A 222 -22.98 -9.94 -12.00
CA ARG A 222 -23.82 -10.82 -11.18
C ARG A 222 -23.85 -12.27 -11.62
N VAL A 223 -22.93 -12.67 -12.48
CA VAL A 223 -22.89 -14.04 -13.02
C VAL A 223 -22.73 -15.10 -11.93
N PHE A 224 -22.07 -14.76 -10.84
CA PHE A 224 -21.82 -15.65 -9.70
C PHE A 224 -22.81 -15.50 -8.54
N ASP A 225 -23.71 -14.51 -8.55
CA ASP A 225 -24.66 -14.28 -7.44
C ASP A 225 -25.49 -15.53 -7.05
N LYS A 226 -25.67 -16.46 -7.98
CA LYS A 226 -26.41 -17.72 -7.76
C LYS A 226 -25.61 -18.75 -6.94
N TYR A 227 -24.30 -18.58 -6.83
CA TYR A 227 -23.37 -19.53 -6.21
C TYR A 227 -22.74 -18.98 -4.93
N GLU A 228 -22.84 -17.68 -4.70
CA GLU A 228 -22.44 -17.05 -3.45
C GLU A 228 -23.58 -17.23 -2.42
N LYS A 229 -23.27 -18.00 -1.35
CA LYS A 229 -24.18 -18.20 -0.21
C LYS A 229 -23.69 -17.39 1.00
#